data_ff779e159aa2e0db5b08aa936a07348b
#
_entry.id   ff779e159aa2e0db5b08aa936a07348b
#
_cell.length_a   1.000
_cell.length_b   1.000
_cell.length_c   1.000
_cell.angle_alpha   90.00
_cell.angle_beta   90.00
_cell.angle_gamma   90.00
#
_symmetry.space_group_name_H-M   'P 1'
#
loop_
_entity.id
_entity.type
_entity.pdbx_description
1 polymer ?
#
loop_
_entity_poly.entity_id
_entity_poly.type
_entity_poly.pdbx_seq_one_letter_code
_entity_poly.pdbx_strand_id
1 'polypeptide(L)'
;MYIFCFGLFSATVIWGSFDIQLKYFINSITQKRTKIKEIALTFDDGPTEFTPKFLDLLKEKNIKATFFCIGKRIEKYPKIFQRIIAEGHSIGNHTYSHSNNTGFLSSSKMIEEIEKCDEVISKIGNIKTNFYRPPFGVTNPNIAKAIKKTQKKSIGWNVRSLDTVIDNEKKIYNRITKNLNKGSIILLHDTSEKTYNVLVELLLFLEREKYSTFTMDSMINSTNND
;
A
#
# COMPACT_ATOMS: atom_id res chain seq x y z
N MET A 1 11.01 26.69 30.15
CA MET A 1 11.87 25.92 29.22
C MET A 1 11.42 24.46 29.08
N TYR A 2 11.21 23.70 30.16
CA TYR A 2 10.83 22.26 30.09
C TYR A 2 9.46 22.00 29.44
N ILE A 3 8.43 22.84 29.67
CA ILE A 3 7.07 22.69 29.10
C ILE A 3 7.14 22.85 27.56
N PHE A 4 7.95 23.78 27.07
CA PHE A 4 8.10 24.02 25.63
C PHE A 4 8.82 22.85 24.94
N CYS A 5 9.87 22.29 25.56
CA CYS A 5 10.55 21.11 25.05
C CYS A 5 9.67 19.86 25.02
N PHE A 6 8.82 19.67 26.05
CA PHE A 6 7.88 18.56 26.12
C PHE A 6 6.78 18.67 25.03
N GLY A 7 6.27 19.88 24.81
CA GLY A 7 5.30 20.14 23.73
C GLY A 7 5.85 19.86 22.34
N LEU A 8 7.09 20.29 22.07
CA LEU A 8 7.77 20.02 20.80
C LEU A 8 8.02 18.52 20.58
N PHE A 9 8.48 17.81 21.62
CA PHE A 9 8.70 16.36 21.55
C PHE A 9 7.39 15.61 21.28
N SER A 10 6.31 15.95 21.97
CA SER A 10 5.00 15.33 21.73
C SER A 10 4.48 15.57 20.32
N ALA A 11 4.66 16.78 19.78
CA ALA A 11 4.27 17.11 18.43
C ALA A 11 5.05 16.30 17.36
N THR A 12 6.37 16.13 17.54
CA THR A 12 7.19 15.34 16.60
C THR A 12 6.82 13.85 16.63
N VAL A 13 6.51 13.29 17.81
CA VAL A 13 6.06 11.90 17.95
C VAL A 13 4.72 11.71 17.26
N ILE A 14 3.76 12.61 17.48
CA ILE A 14 2.44 12.55 16.83
C ILE A 14 2.60 12.65 15.31
N TRP A 15 3.33 13.63 14.82
CA TRP A 15 3.56 13.79 13.37
C TRP A 15 4.27 12.57 12.78
N GLY A 16 5.33 12.08 13.44
CA GLY A 16 6.03 10.87 13.03
C GLY A 16 5.15 9.61 12.98
N SER A 17 4.06 9.58 13.78
CA SER A 17 3.10 8.47 13.78
C SER A 17 2.16 8.48 12.57
N PHE A 18 1.82 9.65 12.02
CA PHE A 18 0.82 9.79 10.95
C PHE A 18 1.42 10.05 9.57
N ASP A 19 2.72 10.26 9.46
CA ASP A 19 3.41 10.40 8.19
C ASP A 19 4.47 9.31 7.99
N ILE A 20 4.09 8.27 7.25
CA ILE A 20 4.96 7.13 6.94
C ILE A 20 6.22 7.52 6.16
N GLN A 21 6.21 8.68 5.48
CA GLN A 21 7.35 9.18 4.71
C GLN A 21 8.48 9.70 5.62
N LEU A 22 8.15 10.16 6.83
CA LEU A 22 9.14 10.61 7.82
C LEU A 22 10.01 9.46 8.34
N LYS A 23 9.56 8.20 8.22
CA LYS A 23 10.30 7.01 8.65
C LYS A 23 10.72 7.06 10.13
N TYR A 24 9.93 7.73 10.96
CA TYR A 24 10.28 8.02 12.35
C TYR A 24 10.42 6.74 13.20
N PHE A 25 9.43 5.83 13.10
CA PHE A 25 9.43 4.56 13.84
C PHE A 25 9.80 3.37 12.97
N ILE A 26 9.56 3.45 11.66
CA ILE A 26 9.70 2.33 10.72
C ILE A 26 10.36 2.83 9.45
N ASN A 27 11.44 2.18 9.04
CA ASN A 27 12.07 2.49 7.75
C ASN A 27 11.25 1.89 6.60
N SER A 28 10.13 2.56 6.27
CA SER A 28 9.26 2.15 5.16
C SER A 28 9.85 2.50 3.80
N ILE A 29 9.66 1.62 2.82
CA ILE A 29 9.99 1.90 1.43
C ILE A 29 8.87 2.76 0.86
N THR A 30 9.14 4.04 0.58
CA THR A 30 8.15 5.01 0.10
C THR A 30 8.35 5.41 -1.35
N GLN A 31 9.50 5.07 -1.93
CA GLN A 31 9.88 5.37 -3.31
C GLN A 31 11.02 4.45 -3.74
N LYS A 32 11.07 4.08 -5.03
CA LYS A 32 12.22 3.41 -5.64
C LYS A 32 13.25 4.46 -6.10
N ARG A 33 14.54 4.23 -5.83
CA ARG A 33 15.60 5.04 -6.42
C ARG A 33 15.83 4.58 -7.85
N THR A 34 15.53 5.43 -8.83
CA THR A 34 15.66 5.09 -10.26
C THR A 34 15.86 6.34 -11.10
N LYS A 35 16.53 6.17 -12.25
CA LYS A 35 16.70 7.22 -13.26
C LYS A 35 15.68 7.13 -14.39
N ILE A 36 14.96 6.02 -14.52
CA ILE A 36 13.96 5.80 -15.56
C ILE A 36 12.56 6.22 -15.10
N LYS A 37 11.65 6.49 -16.05
CA LYS A 37 10.25 6.81 -15.79
C LYS A 37 9.49 5.53 -15.47
N GLU A 38 9.57 5.07 -14.23
CA GLU A 38 8.82 3.93 -13.74
C GLU A 38 8.16 4.26 -12.40
N ILE A 39 7.00 3.66 -12.12
CA ILE A 39 6.22 3.87 -10.90
C ILE A 39 5.57 2.57 -10.42
N ALA A 40 5.18 2.51 -9.16
CA ALA A 40 4.31 1.45 -8.65
C ALA A 40 2.88 1.95 -8.46
N LEU A 41 1.93 1.23 -9.04
CA LEU A 41 0.52 1.33 -8.67
C LEU A 41 0.28 0.39 -7.50
N THR A 42 -0.24 0.90 -6.39
CA THR A 42 -0.57 0.07 -5.23
C THR A 42 -1.99 0.33 -4.77
N PHE A 43 -2.71 -0.74 -4.46
CA PHE A 43 -4.10 -0.71 -4.03
C PHE A 43 -4.21 -1.30 -2.63
N ASP A 44 -4.85 -0.57 -1.73
CA ASP A 44 -5.11 -1.00 -0.36
C ASP A 44 -6.57 -1.41 -0.19
N ASP A 45 -6.84 -2.11 0.90
CA ASP A 45 -8.17 -2.52 1.35
C ASP A 45 -8.88 -3.63 0.56
N GLY A 46 -8.37 -4.06 -0.58
CA GLY A 46 -8.94 -5.18 -1.34
C GLY A 46 -8.81 -6.56 -0.66
N PRO A 47 -9.33 -7.62 -1.31
CA PRO A 47 -10.22 -7.56 -2.46
C PRO A 47 -11.64 -7.12 -2.12
N THR A 48 -12.32 -6.47 -3.08
CA THR A 48 -13.71 -6.05 -2.98
C THR A 48 -14.50 -6.47 -4.21
N GLU A 49 -15.81 -6.19 -4.24
CA GLU A 49 -16.64 -6.34 -5.44
C GLU A 49 -16.21 -5.45 -6.62
N PHE A 50 -15.48 -4.38 -6.36
CA PHE A 50 -14.91 -3.50 -7.40
C PHE A 50 -13.60 -4.05 -7.99
N THR A 51 -12.83 -4.81 -7.22
CA THR A 51 -11.50 -5.31 -7.63
C THR A 51 -11.49 -5.97 -9.01
N PRO A 52 -12.50 -6.80 -9.42
CA PRO A 52 -12.52 -7.41 -10.75
C PRO A 52 -12.44 -6.39 -11.89
N LYS A 53 -13.12 -5.24 -11.76
CA LYS A 53 -13.12 -4.16 -12.75
C LYS A 53 -11.73 -3.52 -12.89
N PHE A 54 -11.02 -3.35 -11.77
CA PHE A 54 -9.64 -2.89 -11.77
C PHE A 54 -8.71 -3.89 -12.48
N LEU A 55 -8.88 -5.18 -12.20
CA LEU A 55 -8.09 -6.25 -12.83
C LEU A 55 -8.32 -6.30 -14.34
N ASP A 56 -9.57 -6.17 -14.81
CA ASP A 56 -9.90 -6.12 -16.23
C ASP A 56 -9.15 -4.99 -16.93
N LEU A 57 -9.17 -3.77 -16.37
CA LEU A 57 -8.49 -2.61 -16.91
C LEU A 57 -6.95 -2.77 -16.90
N LEU A 58 -6.39 -3.26 -15.80
CA LEU A 58 -4.94 -3.50 -15.69
C LEU A 58 -4.48 -4.57 -16.69
N LYS A 59 -5.29 -5.62 -16.91
CA LYS A 59 -5.03 -6.66 -17.88
C LYS A 59 -5.08 -6.11 -19.32
N GLU A 60 -6.11 -5.33 -19.65
CA GLU A 60 -6.23 -4.65 -20.97
C GLU A 60 -5.00 -3.81 -21.28
N LYS A 61 -4.51 -3.08 -20.29
CA LYS A 61 -3.31 -2.22 -20.44
C LYS A 61 -1.99 -2.95 -20.25
N ASN A 62 -2.00 -4.27 -20.01
CA ASN A 62 -0.82 -5.09 -19.71
C ASN A 62 0.02 -4.53 -18.54
N ILE A 63 -0.63 -4.05 -17.49
CA ILE A 63 -0.03 -3.43 -16.32
C ILE A 63 -0.14 -4.37 -15.13
N LYS A 64 0.98 -4.51 -14.38
CA LYS A 64 1.00 -5.20 -13.10
C LYS A 64 1.10 -4.20 -11.95
N ALA A 65 0.40 -4.50 -10.86
CA ALA A 65 0.30 -3.65 -9.68
C ALA A 65 0.59 -4.46 -8.40
N THR A 66 0.55 -3.80 -7.26
CA THR A 66 0.64 -4.45 -5.94
C THR A 66 -0.63 -4.22 -5.16
N PHE A 67 -1.22 -5.26 -4.59
CA PHE A 67 -2.42 -5.20 -3.77
C PHE A 67 -2.09 -5.54 -2.32
N PHE A 68 -2.35 -4.60 -1.41
CA PHE A 68 -2.27 -4.81 0.03
C PHE A 68 -3.65 -5.25 0.55
N CYS A 69 -3.78 -6.55 0.76
CA CYS A 69 -5.06 -7.18 1.01
C CYS A 69 -5.36 -7.35 2.50
N ILE A 70 -6.61 -7.12 2.89
CA ILE A 70 -7.13 -7.35 4.24
C ILE A 70 -7.53 -8.82 4.37
N GLY A 71 -7.05 -9.53 5.40
CA GLY A 71 -7.30 -10.96 5.58
C GLY A 71 -8.79 -11.33 5.56
N LYS A 72 -9.65 -10.60 6.30
CA LYS A 72 -11.12 -10.79 6.27
C LYS A 72 -11.72 -10.63 4.88
N ARG A 73 -11.18 -9.74 4.04
CA ARG A 73 -11.67 -9.54 2.67
C ARG A 73 -11.20 -10.64 1.73
N ILE A 74 -10.00 -11.20 1.95
CA ILE A 74 -9.53 -12.39 1.23
C ILE A 74 -10.47 -13.56 1.51
N GLU A 75 -10.86 -13.80 2.77
CA GLU A 75 -11.82 -14.86 3.13
C GLU A 75 -13.21 -14.63 2.51
N LYS A 76 -13.64 -13.36 2.44
CA LYS A 76 -14.95 -13.01 1.82
C LYS A 76 -14.94 -13.16 0.30
N TYR A 77 -13.81 -12.85 -0.35
CA TYR A 77 -13.69 -12.83 -1.81
C TYR A 77 -12.52 -13.72 -2.31
N PRO A 78 -12.47 -15.02 -1.96
CA PRO A 78 -11.32 -15.87 -2.23
C PRO A 78 -11.01 -16.02 -3.73
N LYS A 79 -12.05 -16.09 -4.58
CA LYS A 79 -11.88 -16.20 -6.03
C LYS A 79 -11.25 -14.92 -6.64
N ILE A 80 -11.63 -13.75 -6.13
CA ILE A 80 -11.05 -12.48 -6.57
C ILE A 80 -9.59 -12.41 -6.15
N PHE A 81 -9.27 -12.81 -4.92
CA PHE A 81 -7.89 -12.87 -4.44
C PHE A 81 -7.01 -13.81 -5.28
N GLN A 82 -7.51 -15.01 -5.58
CA GLN A 82 -6.81 -15.95 -6.47
C GLN A 82 -6.59 -15.36 -7.87
N ARG A 83 -7.56 -14.60 -8.39
CA ARG A 83 -7.45 -13.91 -9.67
C ARG A 83 -6.34 -12.83 -9.65
N ILE A 84 -6.21 -12.04 -8.57
CA ILE A 84 -5.11 -11.07 -8.44
C ILE A 84 -3.76 -11.77 -8.60
N ILE A 85 -3.58 -12.92 -7.95
CA ILE A 85 -2.35 -13.71 -8.03
C ILE A 85 -2.14 -14.30 -9.43
N ALA A 86 -3.18 -14.94 -10.00
CA ALA A 86 -3.12 -15.58 -11.30
C ALA A 86 -2.79 -14.60 -12.43
N GLU A 87 -3.19 -13.34 -12.30
CA GLU A 87 -2.86 -12.28 -13.25
C GLU A 87 -1.47 -11.65 -13.02
N GLY A 88 -0.68 -12.17 -12.06
CA GLY A 88 0.72 -11.79 -11.85
C GLY A 88 0.92 -10.47 -11.10
N HIS A 89 -0.03 -10.07 -10.29
CA HIS A 89 0.13 -8.92 -9.39
C HIS A 89 0.85 -9.33 -8.11
N SER A 90 1.60 -8.39 -7.50
CA SER A 90 2.21 -8.59 -6.17
C SER A 90 1.18 -8.49 -5.06
N ILE A 91 1.36 -9.27 -4.00
CA ILE A 91 0.51 -9.26 -2.81
C ILE A 91 1.27 -8.73 -1.62
N GLY A 92 0.64 -7.85 -0.86
CA GLY A 92 1.06 -7.38 0.45
C GLY A 92 0.00 -7.66 1.52
N ASN A 93 0.46 -7.77 2.77
CA ASN A 93 -0.36 -7.93 3.95
C ASN A 93 -0.86 -6.55 4.44
N HIS A 94 -2.17 -6.40 4.66
CA HIS A 94 -2.78 -5.16 5.19
C HIS A 94 -3.54 -5.41 6.49
N THR A 95 -3.00 -6.27 7.36
CA THR A 95 -3.61 -6.83 8.57
C THR A 95 -4.81 -7.75 8.28
N TYR A 96 -5.24 -8.50 9.29
CA TYR A 96 -6.39 -9.38 9.14
C TYR A 96 -7.71 -8.64 9.21
N SER A 97 -7.87 -7.73 10.19
CA SER A 97 -9.15 -7.06 10.45
C SER A 97 -9.25 -5.65 9.90
N HIS A 98 -8.11 -4.95 9.73
CA HIS A 98 -8.03 -3.53 9.42
C HIS A 98 -8.91 -2.67 10.35
N SER A 99 -8.80 -2.95 11.66
CA SER A 99 -9.62 -2.26 12.65
C SER A 99 -9.24 -0.79 12.84
N ASN A 100 -10.21 0.08 13.09
CA ASN A 100 -9.99 1.51 13.33
C ASN A 100 -9.08 1.80 14.54
N ASN A 101 -8.93 0.84 15.45
CA ASN A 101 -8.04 0.95 16.61
C ASN A 101 -6.66 0.35 16.39
N THR A 102 -6.31 -0.04 15.16
CA THR A 102 -5.03 -0.68 14.82
C THR A 102 -3.83 0.08 15.36
N GLY A 103 -3.85 1.42 15.30
CA GLY A 103 -2.79 2.28 15.84
C GLY A 103 -2.60 2.21 17.36
N PHE A 104 -3.56 1.66 18.10
CA PHE A 104 -3.52 1.55 19.57
C PHE A 104 -3.28 0.12 20.07
N LEU A 105 -3.14 -0.85 19.17
CA LEU A 105 -2.89 -2.24 19.54
C LEU A 105 -1.52 -2.40 20.20
N SER A 106 -1.44 -3.34 21.16
CA SER A 106 -0.16 -3.80 21.67
C SER A 106 0.65 -4.50 20.57
N SER A 107 1.96 -4.61 20.75
CA SER A 107 2.81 -5.31 19.78
C SER A 107 2.40 -6.78 19.58
N SER A 108 1.96 -7.48 20.62
CA SER A 108 1.46 -8.86 20.53
C SER A 108 0.18 -8.95 19.66
N LYS A 109 -0.78 -8.06 19.88
CA LYS A 109 -2.00 -8.01 19.08
C LYS A 109 -1.74 -7.63 17.63
N MET A 110 -0.78 -6.75 17.39
CA MET A 110 -0.37 -6.41 16.02
C MET A 110 0.33 -7.59 15.31
N ILE A 111 1.14 -8.37 16.04
CA ILE A 111 1.74 -9.61 15.52
C ILE A 111 0.62 -10.58 15.11
N GLU A 112 -0.37 -10.83 16.00
CA GLU A 112 -1.52 -11.69 15.69
C GLU A 112 -2.27 -11.23 14.42
N GLU A 113 -2.50 -9.93 14.24
CA GLU A 113 -3.15 -9.35 13.06
C GLU A 113 -2.36 -9.62 11.78
N ILE A 114 -1.02 -9.48 11.83
CA ILE A 114 -0.15 -9.72 10.68
C ILE A 114 -0.08 -11.22 10.37
N GLU A 115 0.20 -12.07 11.37
CA GLU A 115 0.36 -13.52 11.19
C GLU A 115 -0.94 -14.17 10.70
N LYS A 116 -2.08 -13.78 11.27
CA LYS A 116 -3.39 -14.27 10.81
C LYS A 116 -3.69 -13.89 9.37
N CYS A 117 -3.33 -12.68 8.93
CA CYS A 117 -3.46 -12.31 7.52
C CYS A 117 -2.54 -13.15 6.63
N ASP A 118 -1.29 -13.40 7.05
CA ASP A 118 -0.36 -14.25 6.33
C ASP A 118 -0.86 -15.70 6.19
N GLU A 119 -1.47 -16.25 7.24
CA GLU A 119 -2.11 -17.57 7.20
C GLU A 119 -3.22 -17.63 6.14
N VAL A 120 -4.07 -16.61 6.09
CA VAL A 120 -5.14 -16.51 5.09
C VAL A 120 -4.57 -16.37 3.68
N ILE A 121 -3.56 -15.51 3.48
CA ILE A 121 -2.85 -15.36 2.20
C ILE A 121 -2.29 -16.70 1.74
N SER A 122 -1.60 -17.41 2.64
CA SER A 122 -0.99 -18.70 2.33
C SER A 122 -2.03 -19.78 2.04
N LYS A 123 -3.08 -19.86 2.85
CA LYS A 123 -4.13 -20.87 2.73
C LYS A 123 -4.94 -20.74 1.43
N ILE A 124 -5.30 -19.52 1.06
CA ILE A 124 -6.18 -19.27 -0.09
C ILE A 124 -5.38 -19.05 -1.38
N GLY A 125 -4.22 -18.37 -1.30
CA GLY A 125 -3.41 -18.02 -2.45
C GLY A 125 -2.26 -18.98 -2.75
N ASN A 126 -1.93 -19.89 -1.83
CA ASN A 126 -0.75 -20.76 -1.92
C ASN A 126 0.56 -19.98 -2.16
N ILE A 127 0.66 -18.79 -1.59
CA ILE A 127 1.82 -17.91 -1.68
C ILE A 127 2.22 -17.40 -0.30
N LYS A 128 3.43 -16.83 -0.20
CA LYS A 128 3.89 -16.05 0.95
C LYS A 128 4.20 -14.63 0.51
N THR A 129 3.99 -13.65 1.38
CA THR A 129 4.42 -12.28 1.15
C THR A 129 5.30 -11.77 2.28
N ASN A 130 6.34 -11.02 1.93
CA ASN A 130 7.18 -10.29 2.88
C ASN A 130 6.78 -8.81 3.00
N PHE A 131 5.80 -8.36 2.20
CA PHE A 131 5.34 -6.97 2.20
C PHE A 131 4.22 -6.76 3.20
N TYR A 132 4.30 -5.65 3.89
CA TYR A 132 3.29 -5.18 4.81
C TYR A 132 3.08 -3.69 4.65
N ARG A 133 1.84 -3.26 4.68
CA ARG A 133 1.50 -1.84 4.76
C ARG A 133 0.64 -1.61 6.00
N PRO A 134 1.05 -0.71 6.90
CA PRO A 134 0.25 -0.42 8.09
C PRO A 134 -1.05 0.28 7.70
N PRO A 135 -2.21 -0.13 8.27
CA PRO A 135 -3.47 0.55 8.11
C PRO A 135 -3.36 2.05 8.38
N PHE A 136 -4.02 2.87 7.55
CA PHE A 136 -4.00 4.33 7.61
C PHE A 136 -2.62 4.98 7.44
N GLY A 137 -1.56 4.20 7.22
CA GLY A 137 -0.18 4.66 7.24
C GLY A 137 0.35 4.97 8.65
N VAL A 138 -0.36 4.56 9.68
CA VAL A 138 0.03 4.82 11.07
C VAL A 138 1.23 3.96 11.45
N THR A 139 2.22 4.62 12.05
CA THR A 139 3.43 3.97 12.57
C THR A 139 3.64 4.34 14.03
N ASN A 140 4.12 3.39 14.83
CA ASN A 140 4.47 3.61 16.23
C ASN A 140 5.41 2.50 16.73
N PRO A 141 5.95 2.59 17.96
CA PRO A 141 6.85 1.59 18.51
C PRO A 141 6.29 0.16 18.55
N ASN A 142 4.97 -0.02 18.78
CA ASN A 142 4.34 -1.33 18.82
C ASN A 142 4.28 -1.97 17.43
N ILE A 143 3.90 -1.17 16.41
CA ILE A 143 3.88 -1.61 15.01
C ILE A 143 5.32 -1.91 14.55
N ALA A 144 6.30 -1.08 14.92
CA ALA A 144 7.70 -1.33 14.60
C ALA A 144 8.22 -2.67 15.17
N LYS A 145 7.87 -2.98 16.43
CA LYS A 145 8.19 -4.27 17.05
C LYS A 145 7.53 -5.44 16.33
N ALA A 146 6.26 -5.28 15.93
CA ALA A 146 5.53 -6.33 15.21
C ALA A 146 6.16 -6.60 13.84
N ILE A 147 6.46 -5.57 13.05
CA ILE A 147 7.13 -5.69 11.75
C ILE A 147 8.48 -6.40 11.89
N LYS A 148 9.29 -6.02 12.88
CA LYS A 148 10.58 -6.67 13.14
C LYS A 148 10.40 -8.15 13.50
N LYS A 149 9.43 -8.49 14.35
CA LYS A 149 9.16 -9.87 14.78
C LYS A 149 8.67 -10.75 13.64
N THR A 150 7.79 -10.21 12.80
CA THR A 150 7.22 -10.92 11.63
C THR A 150 8.09 -10.84 10.38
N GLN A 151 9.27 -10.20 10.47
CA GLN A 151 10.25 -10.05 9.39
C GLN A 151 9.66 -9.41 8.10
N LYS A 152 8.67 -8.52 8.26
CA LYS A 152 8.03 -7.83 7.15
C LYS A 152 8.85 -6.64 6.66
N LYS A 153 8.76 -6.36 5.36
CA LYS A 153 9.22 -5.12 4.75
C LYS A 153 8.04 -4.16 4.70
N SER A 154 8.14 -3.04 5.42
CA SER A 154 7.09 -2.01 5.39
C SER A 154 7.15 -1.24 4.09
N ILE A 155 6.00 -1.18 3.40
CA ILE A 155 5.82 -0.43 2.15
C ILE A 155 4.88 0.75 2.43
N GLY A 156 5.39 1.95 2.24
CA GLY A 156 4.62 3.19 2.26
C GLY A 156 4.32 3.69 0.83
N TRP A 157 4.24 5.00 0.70
CA TRP A 157 4.01 5.72 -0.55
C TRP A 157 4.66 7.12 -0.48
N ASN A 158 4.94 7.71 -1.62
CA ASN A 158 5.26 9.13 -1.72
C ASN A 158 4.19 9.92 -2.49
N VAL A 159 3.25 9.22 -3.15
CA VAL A 159 2.08 9.83 -3.80
C VAL A 159 0.81 9.27 -3.18
N ARG A 160 0.15 10.06 -2.32
CA ARG A 160 -1.14 9.73 -1.69
C ARG A 160 -2.28 10.35 -2.49
N SER A 161 -3.14 9.53 -3.07
CA SER A 161 -4.28 9.96 -3.89
C SER A 161 -5.34 10.72 -3.09
N LEU A 162 -5.62 10.30 -1.85
CA LEU A 162 -6.76 10.68 -1.03
C LEU A 162 -8.11 10.33 -1.67
N ASP A 163 -8.15 9.27 -2.48
CA ASP A 163 -9.34 8.80 -3.19
C ASP A 163 -10.48 8.33 -2.28
N THR A 164 -10.19 7.96 -1.03
CA THR A 164 -11.20 7.66 -0.01
C THR A 164 -11.77 8.89 0.69
N VAL A 165 -11.18 10.07 0.50
CA VAL A 165 -11.52 11.31 1.20
C VAL A 165 -12.04 12.39 0.26
N ILE A 166 -11.45 12.50 -0.93
CA ILE A 166 -11.83 13.50 -1.94
C ILE A 166 -12.91 12.91 -2.84
N ASP A 167 -14.02 13.62 -3.04
CA ASP A 167 -15.10 13.13 -3.91
C ASP A 167 -14.89 13.48 -5.38
N ASN A 168 -14.17 14.55 -5.68
CA ASN A 168 -13.96 15.00 -7.04
C ASN A 168 -12.80 14.26 -7.72
N GLU A 169 -13.10 13.44 -8.72
CA GLU A 169 -12.16 12.61 -9.49
C GLU A 169 -11.03 13.44 -10.10
N LYS A 170 -11.34 14.61 -10.68
CA LYS A 170 -10.34 15.49 -11.29
C LYS A 170 -9.35 16.04 -10.25
N LYS A 171 -9.81 16.34 -9.04
CA LYS A 171 -8.91 16.75 -7.94
C LYS A 171 -7.98 15.62 -7.52
N ILE A 172 -8.49 14.38 -7.46
CA ILE A 172 -7.68 13.18 -7.14
C ILE A 172 -6.63 12.98 -8.23
N TYR A 173 -7.04 12.94 -9.50
CA TYR A 173 -6.16 12.82 -10.66
C TYR A 173 -5.05 13.88 -10.66
N ASN A 174 -5.42 15.16 -10.53
CA ASN A 174 -4.46 16.27 -10.52
C ASN A 174 -3.49 16.16 -9.33
N ARG A 175 -3.97 15.69 -8.17
CA ARG A 175 -3.14 15.47 -7.00
C ARG A 175 -2.08 14.40 -7.26
N ILE A 176 -2.46 13.29 -7.89
CA ILE A 176 -1.53 12.21 -8.25
C ILE A 176 -0.50 12.72 -9.26
N THR A 177 -0.96 13.24 -10.40
CA THR A 177 -0.09 13.61 -11.53
C THR A 177 0.87 14.75 -11.20
N LYS A 178 0.45 15.73 -10.38
CA LYS A 178 1.31 16.83 -9.92
C LYS A 178 2.46 16.38 -9.02
N ASN A 179 2.26 15.30 -8.25
CA ASN A 179 3.25 14.80 -7.28
C ASN A 179 4.04 13.58 -7.81
N LEU A 180 3.76 13.17 -9.05
CA LEU A 180 4.39 12.00 -9.64
C LEU A 180 5.84 12.28 -10.02
N ASN A 181 6.72 11.37 -9.61
CA ASN A 181 8.14 11.40 -9.93
C ASN A 181 8.62 9.99 -10.33
N LYS A 182 9.83 9.90 -10.87
CA LYS A 182 10.47 8.61 -11.14
C LYS A 182 10.58 7.78 -9.86
N GLY A 183 10.18 6.53 -9.93
CA GLY A 183 10.18 5.61 -8.79
C GLY A 183 9.06 5.82 -7.78
N SER A 184 8.06 6.65 -8.08
CA SER A 184 6.93 6.90 -7.17
C SER A 184 6.16 5.62 -6.87
N ILE A 185 5.74 5.49 -5.61
CA ILE A 185 4.76 4.51 -5.14
C ILE A 185 3.46 5.26 -4.90
N ILE A 186 2.43 4.94 -5.67
CA ILE A 186 1.12 5.60 -5.62
C ILE A 186 0.19 4.76 -4.74
N LEU A 187 -0.43 5.38 -3.74
CA LEU A 187 -1.49 4.79 -2.93
C LEU A 187 -2.85 5.09 -3.54
N LEU A 188 -3.58 4.04 -3.86
CA LEU A 188 -4.98 4.01 -4.29
C LEU A 188 -5.74 2.95 -3.49
N HIS A 189 -7.08 2.88 -3.66
CA HIS A 189 -7.93 1.85 -3.06
C HIS A 189 -8.86 1.26 -4.12
N ASP A 190 -8.93 -0.07 -4.22
CA ASP A 190 -9.80 -0.78 -5.17
C ASP A 190 -11.23 -1.01 -4.60
N THR A 191 -11.79 0.07 -4.02
CA THR A 191 -13.01 0.00 -3.21
C THR A 191 -14.18 0.81 -3.74
N SER A 192 -14.03 1.54 -4.86
CA SER A 192 -15.07 2.41 -5.40
C SER A 192 -14.98 2.64 -6.89
N GLU A 193 -16.13 2.94 -7.50
CA GLU A 193 -16.23 3.36 -8.90
C GLU A 193 -15.44 4.65 -9.17
N LYS A 194 -15.46 5.59 -8.23
CA LYS A 194 -14.71 6.85 -8.31
C LYS A 194 -13.20 6.60 -8.53
N THR A 195 -12.61 5.72 -7.72
CA THR A 195 -11.18 5.39 -7.88
C THR A 195 -10.91 4.67 -9.19
N TYR A 196 -11.85 3.82 -9.65
CA TYR A 196 -11.74 3.20 -10.96
C TYR A 196 -11.69 4.25 -12.09
N ASN A 197 -12.59 5.24 -12.09
CA ASN A 197 -12.59 6.32 -13.10
C ASN A 197 -11.27 7.13 -13.06
N VAL A 198 -10.77 7.42 -11.87
CA VAL A 198 -9.45 8.07 -11.71
C VAL A 198 -8.32 7.20 -12.28
N LEU A 199 -8.39 5.87 -12.08
CA LEU A 199 -7.38 4.95 -12.61
C LEU A 199 -7.37 4.95 -14.13
N VAL A 200 -8.55 4.95 -14.79
CA VAL A 200 -8.65 5.03 -16.27
C VAL A 200 -7.86 6.24 -16.80
N GLU A 201 -8.15 7.43 -16.28
CA GLU A 201 -7.47 8.67 -16.68
C GLU A 201 -5.97 8.65 -16.34
N LEU A 202 -5.60 8.08 -15.19
CA LEU A 202 -4.21 7.94 -14.77
C LEU A 202 -3.42 7.03 -15.72
N LEU A 203 -3.99 5.90 -16.15
CA LEU A 203 -3.31 4.98 -17.08
C LEU A 203 -3.08 5.64 -18.44
N LEU A 204 -4.03 6.42 -18.96
CA LEU A 204 -3.85 7.21 -20.20
C LEU A 204 -2.73 8.25 -20.05
N PHE A 205 -2.65 8.90 -18.90
CA PHE A 205 -1.55 9.81 -18.58
C PHE A 205 -0.20 9.11 -18.54
N LEU A 206 -0.10 7.97 -17.85
CA LEU A 206 1.14 7.21 -17.73
C LEU A 206 1.65 6.74 -19.10
N GLU A 207 0.74 6.27 -19.96
CA GLU A 207 1.03 5.88 -21.34
C GLU A 207 1.58 7.06 -22.17
N ARG A 208 0.88 8.20 -22.17
CA ARG A 208 1.29 9.42 -22.87
C ARG A 208 2.66 9.93 -22.39
N GLU A 209 2.90 9.91 -21.08
CA GLU A 209 4.15 10.36 -20.47
C GLU A 209 5.27 9.30 -20.50
N LYS A 210 4.99 8.11 -21.06
CA LYS A 210 5.92 6.99 -21.19
C LYS A 210 6.46 6.49 -19.84
N TYR A 211 5.58 6.41 -18.83
CA TYR A 211 5.89 5.72 -17.59
C TYR A 211 5.65 4.22 -17.75
N SER A 212 6.61 3.42 -17.30
CA SER A 212 6.41 1.99 -17.05
C SER A 212 5.97 1.76 -15.60
N THR A 213 5.47 0.56 -15.31
CA THR A 213 5.08 0.18 -13.95
C THR A 213 5.96 -0.95 -13.44
N PHE A 214 6.19 -0.99 -12.13
CA PHE A 214 6.81 -2.11 -11.44
C PHE A 214 5.94 -2.57 -10.28
N THR A 215 6.07 -3.83 -9.89
CA THR A 215 5.47 -4.38 -8.67
C THR A 215 6.49 -4.37 -7.53
N MET A 216 6.03 -4.55 -6.28
CA MET A 216 6.95 -4.63 -5.15
C MET A 216 7.90 -5.82 -5.28
N ASP A 217 7.44 -6.96 -5.82
CA ASP A 217 8.31 -8.11 -6.06
C ASP A 217 9.41 -7.80 -7.08
N SER A 218 9.06 -7.19 -8.22
CA SER A 218 10.04 -6.84 -9.26
C SER A 218 11.05 -5.80 -8.77
N MET A 219 10.63 -4.87 -7.91
CA MET A 219 11.52 -3.87 -7.33
C MET A 219 12.62 -4.51 -6.46
N ILE A 220 12.25 -5.48 -5.61
CA ILE A 220 13.22 -6.11 -4.71
C ILE A 220 14.15 -7.04 -5.46
N ASN A 221 13.66 -7.75 -6.49
CA ASN A 221 14.49 -8.61 -7.31
C ASN A 221 15.55 -7.82 -8.10
N SER A 222 15.24 -6.58 -8.51
CA SER A 222 16.21 -5.72 -9.19
C SER A 222 17.31 -5.17 -8.28
N THR A 223 17.03 -4.98 -6.98
CA THR A 223 18.03 -4.49 -6.01
C THR A 223 18.97 -5.57 -5.49
N ASN A 224 18.67 -6.84 -5.71
CA ASN A 224 19.56 -7.96 -5.34
C ASN A 224 20.55 -8.33 -6.46
N ASN A 225 20.45 -7.71 -7.64
CA ASN A 225 21.32 -7.96 -8.79
C ASN A 225 22.33 -6.81 -9.06
N ASP A 226 22.33 -5.79 -8.25
CA ASP A 226 23.28 -4.67 -8.22
C ASP A 226 24.21 -4.79 -6.99
#